data_de951f896de28c476022ab66b691e3db
#
_entry.id   de951f896de28c476022ab66b691e3db
#
_cell.length_a   1.000
_cell.length_b   1.000
_cell.length_c   1.000
_cell.angle_alpha   90.00
_cell.angle_beta   90.00
_cell.angle_gamma   90.00
#
_symmetry.space_group_name_H-M   'P 1'
#
loop_
_entity.id
_entity.type
_entity.pdbx_description
1 polymer ?
#
loop_
_entity_poly.entity_id
_entity_poly.type
_entity_poly.pdbx_seq_one_letter_code
_entity_poly.pdbx_strand_id
1 'polypeptide(L)' 'MKLNKILVANRGEIALRIIKTIKEMGLEAVAMYVEIDKNSVYVQNSDHAFKLDNGYM' A
#
# COMPACT_ATOMS: atom_id res chain seq x y z
N MET A 1 -10.05 15.92 -13.76
CA MET A 1 -9.77 15.36 -12.46
C MET A 1 -8.44 14.64 -12.45
N LYS A 2 -7.64 14.90 -11.46
CA LYS A 2 -6.34 14.25 -11.34
C LYS A 2 -6.42 13.07 -10.41
N LEU A 3 -5.80 11.98 -10.82
CA LEU A 3 -5.69 10.79 -9.99
C LEU A 3 -4.37 10.88 -9.23
N ASN A 4 -4.45 11.22 -7.95
CA ASN A 4 -3.26 11.40 -7.13
C ASN A 4 -2.90 10.19 -6.29
N LYS A 5 -3.86 9.33 -6.03
CA LYS A 5 -3.68 8.21 -5.10
C LYS A 5 -4.01 6.91 -5.80
N ILE A 6 -3.15 5.91 -5.59
CA ILE A 6 -3.33 4.58 -6.17
C ILE A 6 -3.46 3.59 -5.03
N LEU A 7 -4.51 2.80 -5.05
CA LEU A 7 -4.74 1.77 -4.04
C LEU A 7 -3.96 0.51 -4.40
N VAL A 8 -3.21 0.01 -3.43
CA VAL A 8 -2.41 -1.21 -3.60
C VAL A 8 -3.03 -2.29 -2.74
N ALA A 9 -3.66 -3.27 -3.38
CA ALA A 9 -4.32 -4.36 -2.67
C ALA A 9 -3.46 -5.60 -2.55
N ASN A 10 -2.21 -5.55 -2.98
CA ASN A 10 -1.27 -6.65 -2.89
C ASN A 10 -0.53 -6.62 -1.56
N ARG A 11 0.14 -7.74 -1.25
CA ARG A 11 0.91 -7.88 -0.03
C ARG A 11 2.36 -8.20 -0.34
N GLY A 12 3.22 -8.03 0.67
CA GLY A 12 4.59 -8.47 0.60
C GLY A 12 5.42 -7.70 -0.42
N GLU A 13 6.34 -8.42 -1.04
CA GLU A 13 7.29 -7.80 -1.95
C GLU A 13 6.63 -7.24 -3.20
N ILE A 14 5.59 -7.89 -3.68
CA ILE A 14 4.87 -7.38 -4.85
C ILE A 14 4.27 -6.01 -4.52
N ALA A 15 3.65 -5.90 -3.35
CA ALA A 15 3.09 -4.62 -2.93
C ALA A 15 4.17 -3.57 -2.82
N LEU A 16 5.32 -3.92 -2.25
CA LEU A 16 6.42 -2.97 -2.11
C LEU A 16 6.90 -2.45 -3.44
N ARG A 17 7.03 -3.34 -4.43
CA ARG A 17 7.47 -2.94 -5.77
C ARG A 17 6.48 -1.99 -6.42
N ILE A 18 5.19 -2.28 -6.28
CA ILE A 18 4.15 -1.43 -6.85
C ILE A 18 4.19 -0.06 -6.18
N ILE A 19 4.32 -0.04 -4.85
CA ILE A 19 4.36 1.22 -4.10
C ILE A 19 5.54 2.06 -4.54
N LYS A 20 6.71 1.47 -4.70
CA LYS A 20 7.88 2.22 -5.14
C LYS A 20 7.69 2.81 -6.52
N THR A 21 7.10 2.06 -7.44
CA THR A 21 6.82 2.55 -8.78
C THR A 21 5.84 3.72 -8.74
N ILE A 22 4.79 3.60 -7.92
CA ILE A 22 3.80 4.66 -7.79
C ILE A 22 4.45 5.95 -7.31
N LYS A 23 5.33 5.83 -6.31
CA LYS A 23 5.99 7.01 -5.76
C LYS A 23 6.98 7.62 -6.75
N GLU A 24 7.65 6.79 -7.55
CA GLU A 24 8.54 7.29 -8.58
C GLU A 24 7.78 8.07 -9.64
N MET A 25 6.52 7.77 -9.83
CA MET A 25 5.67 8.50 -10.77
C MET A 25 5.12 9.79 -10.18
N GLY A 26 5.46 10.10 -8.93
CA GLY A 26 4.95 11.30 -8.28
C GLY A 26 3.55 11.16 -7.75
N LEU A 27 3.06 9.94 -7.61
CA LEU A 27 1.73 9.68 -7.08
C LEU A 27 1.83 9.15 -5.66
N GLU A 28 0.71 9.10 -4.98
CA GLU A 28 0.65 8.58 -3.61
C GLU A 28 0.15 7.16 -3.60
N ALA A 29 0.80 6.32 -2.83
CA ALA A 29 0.43 4.93 -2.69
C ALA A 29 -0.38 4.73 -1.42
N VAL A 30 -1.52 4.05 -1.54
CA VAL A 30 -2.40 3.73 -0.42
C VAL A 30 -2.39 2.22 -0.24
N ALA A 31 -1.85 1.75 0.86
CA ALA A 31 -1.76 0.32 1.13
C ALA A 31 -2.96 -0.15 1.94
N MET A 32 -3.42 -1.37 1.65
CA MET A 32 -4.38 -2.06 2.49
C MET A 32 -3.65 -3.22 3.16
N TYR A 33 -3.86 -3.42 4.44
CA TYR A 33 -3.13 -4.45 5.14
C TYR A 33 -3.98 -5.10 6.22
N VAL A 34 -3.57 -6.33 6.59
CA VAL A 34 -4.18 -7.03 7.72
C VAL A 34 -3.25 -6.90 8.93
N GLU A 35 -3.77 -7.21 10.09
CA GLU A 35 -3.05 -7.00 11.36
C GLU A 35 -1.65 -7.59 11.33
N ILE A 36 -1.50 -8.79 10.78
CA ILE A 36 -0.20 -9.47 10.77
C ILE A 36 0.85 -8.71 9.95
N ASP A 37 0.42 -7.87 9.04
CA ASP A 37 1.30 -7.12 8.16
C ASP A 37 1.56 -5.69 8.61
N LYS A 38 1.06 -5.28 9.78
CA LYS A 38 1.09 -3.86 10.13
C LYS A 38 2.49 -3.26 10.20
N ASN A 39 3.50 -4.07 10.45
CA ASN A 39 4.88 -3.60 10.51
C ASN A 39 5.68 -3.97 9.26
N SER A 40 5.01 -4.44 8.22
CA SER A 40 5.68 -4.85 7.00
C SER A 40 6.28 -3.66 6.26
N VAL A 41 7.34 -3.91 5.51
CA VAL A 41 8.04 -2.86 4.78
C VAL A 41 7.11 -2.17 3.80
N TYR A 42 6.24 -2.91 3.10
CA TYR A 42 5.37 -2.29 2.12
C TYR A 42 4.38 -1.33 2.78
N VAL A 43 3.90 -1.66 3.97
CA VAL A 43 2.98 -0.78 4.69
C VAL A 43 3.70 0.50 5.07
N GLN A 44 4.93 0.38 5.57
CA GLN A 44 5.67 1.53 6.03
C GLN A 44 6.16 2.43 4.91
N ASN A 45 6.26 1.89 3.71
CA ASN A 45 6.67 2.68 2.55
C ASN A 45 5.49 3.35 1.84
N SER A 46 4.27 3.01 2.19
CA SER A 46 3.10 3.64 1.58
C SER A 46 2.89 5.03 2.17
N ASP A 47 2.19 5.88 1.44
CA ASP A 47 1.86 7.22 1.91
C ASP A 47 0.69 7.18 2.88
N HIS A 48 -0.25 6.27 2.64
CA HIS A 48 -1.40 6.05 3.51
C HIS A 48 -1.61 4.55 3.65
N ALA A 49 -2.18 4.13 4.75
CA ALA A 49 -2.43 2.71 4.97
C ALA A 49 -3.75 2.52 5.70
N PHE A 50 -4.53 1.53 5.26
CA PHE A 50 -5.79 1.18 5.89
C PHE A 50 -5.74 -0.26 6.35
N LYS A 51 -6.05 -0.47 7.62
CA LYS A 51 -6.11 -1.80 8.17
C LYS A 51 -7.47 -2.42 7.88
N LEU A 52 -7.46 -3.65 7.37
CA LEU A 52 -8.69 -4.38 7.10
C LEU A 52 -9.11 -5.17 8.31
N ASP A 53 -10.39 -5.11 8.63
CA ASP A 53 -10.93 -5.86 9.76
C ASP A 53 -11.06 -7.33 9.40
N ASN A 54 -10.87 -8.19 10.43
CA ASN A 54 -11.08 -9.63 10.30
C ASN A 54 -10.20 -10.29 9.23
N GLY A 55 -9.15 -9.61 8.80
CA GLY A 55 -8.20 -10.21 7.89
C GLY A 55 -8.73 -10.57 6.51
N TYR A 56 -9.64 -9.81 5.99
CA TYR A 56 -10.16 -10.04 4.64
C TYR A 56 -9.12 -9.64 3.62
N MET A 57 -8.44 -10.62 3.09
CA MET A 57 -7.54 -10.39 1.97
C MET A 57 -7.46 -11.66 1.16
#